data_d28f67ad0b2b1899bc757fef67f347a1
#
_entry.id   d28f67ad0b2b1899bc757fef67f347a1
#
_cell.length_a   1.000
_cell.length_b   1.000
_cell.length_c   1.000
_cell.angle_alpha   90.00
_cell.angle_beta   90.00
_cell.angle_gamma   90.00
#
_symmetry.space_group_name_H-M   'P 1'
#
loop_
_entity.id
_entity.type
_entity.pdbx_description
1 polymer ?
#
loop_
_entity_poly.entity_id
_entity_poly.type
_entity_poly.pdbx_seq_one_letter_code
_entity_poly.pdbx_strand_id
1 'polypeptide(L)'
;MGPGGRRNRWWRRSGRGLHVTVLAALLCAPAAGTEPMPFPADVQITLLLKILTYDRFFQAKAKSALTIGVVYVATDPESVKAKDDILKTLQLVADRTIKNVPIKAMALEYRDPVALAKAVRNGGVNVFYIAPGNADSLKELLRMSHTRGITTATGVPEYVQRGVAIGIGIKADKKPDILINLPNSRQEGSEFDASLLRIATVVK
;
A
#
# COMPACT_ATOMS: atom_id res chain seq x y z
N MET A 1 62.55 -77.60 27.16
CA MET A 1 61.66 -77.90 26.04
C MET A 1 60.77 -76.75 25.78
N GLY A 2 60.97 -76.10 24.65
CA GLY A 2 60.21 -74.97 24.18
C GLY A 2 58.86 -75.37 23.62
N PRO A 3 58.17 -74.66 22.83
CA PRO A 3 58.45 -73.45 22.04
C PRO A 3 57.28 -72.41 22.04
N GLY A 4 57.56 -71.26 21.63
CA GLY A 4 57.25 -70.76 20.31
C GLY A 4 56.07 -69.81 20.32
N GLY A 5 56.34 -68.53 20.58
CA GLY A 5 55.30 -67.50 20.52
C GLY A 5 55.15 -66.90 19.13
N ARG A 6 53.93 -66.81 18.65
CA ARG A 6 53.63 -66.06 17.44
C ARG A 6 53.08 -64.69 17.79
N ARG A 7 53.83 -63.66 17.31
CA ARG A 7 53.41 -62.27 17.37
C ARG A 7 52.20 -62.04 16.39
N ASN A 8 51.09 -61.69 16.86
CA ASN A 8 49.96 -61.18 16.01
C ASN A 8 50.01 -59.69 15.97
N ARG A 9 50.39 -59.16 14.81
CA ARG A 9 50.31 -57.76 14.50
C ARG A 9 48.86 -57.34 14.35
N TRP A 10 48.36 -56.52 15.25
CA TRP A 10 47.10 -55.89 15.10
C TRP A 10 47.23 -54.69 14.18
N TRP A 11 46.57 -54.76 13.04
CA TRP A 11 46.39 -53.64 12.12
C TRP A 11 45.52 -52.59 12.74
N ARG A 12 46.08 -51.43 13.06
CA ARG A 12 45.32 -50.22 13.38
C ARG A 12 44.73 -49.72 12.07
N ARG A 13 43.44 -49.95 11.85
CA ARG A 13 42.61 -49.22 10.86
C ARG A 13 42.27 -47.88 11.45
N SER A 14 42.92 -46.86 10.99
CA SER A 14 42.54 -45.44 11.18
C SER A 14 41.29 -45.19 10.39
N GLY A 15 40.15 -45.22 11.08
CA GLY A 15 38.87 -44.69 10.55
C GLY A 15 38.95 -43.19 10.41
N ARG A 16 39.13 -42.73 9.19
CA ARG A 16 38.89 -41.33 8.85
C ARG A 16 37.40 -41.08 8.92
N GLY A 17 36.90 -40.52 10.02
CA GLY A 17 35.55 -40.00 10.14
C GLY A 17 35.39 -38.85 9.19
N LEU A 18 34.52 -39.06 8.19
CA LEU A 18 34.08 -38.02 7.28
C LEU A 18 33.07 -37.15 8.08
N HIS A 19 33.54 -36.01 8.59
CA HIS A 19 32.61 -35.00 9.14
C HIS A 19 31.90 -34.34 7.96
N VAL A 20 30.68 -34.79 7.68
CA VAL A 20 29.76 -34.08 6.77
C VAL A 20 29.25 -32.88 7.54
N THR A 21 29.89 -31.72 7.33
CA THR A 21 29.38 -30.44 7.80
C THR A 21 28.19 -30.06 6.92
N VAL A 22 26.96 -30.28 7.40
CA VAL A 22 25.75 -29.76 6.76
C VAL A 22 25.74 -28.27 6.99
N LEU A 23 26.18 -27.52 5.99
CA LEU A 23 26.05 -26.07 5.96
C LEU A 23 24.57 -25.76 5.71
N ALA A 24 23.80 -25.50 6.78
CA ALA A 24 22.45 -24.99 6.69
C ALA A 24 22.54 -23.56 6.12
N ALA A 25 22.37 -23.42 4.81
CA ALA A 25 22.16 -22.11 4.18
C ALA A 25 20.81 -21.57 4.69
N LEU A 26 20.84 -20.65 5.65
CA LEU A 26 19.72 -19.79 5.96
C LEU A 26 19.42 -19.00 4.68
N LEU A 27 18.40 -19.40 3.96
CA LEU A 27 17.76 -18.58 2.93
C LEU A 27 17.14 -17.38 3.66
N CYS A 28 17.90 -16.31 3.77
CA CYS A 28 17.38 -15.00 4.11
C CYS A 28 16.49 -14.58 2.94
N ALA A 29 15.18 -14.87 3.04
CA ALA A 29 14.21 -14.29 2.12
C ALA A 29 14.37 -12.76 2.23
N PRO A 30 14.52 -12.02 1.11
CA PRO A 30 14.49 -10.58 1.18
C PRO A 30 13.18 -10.19 1.86
N ALA A 31 13.27 -9.50 2.99
CA ALA A 31 12.12 -8.82 3.54
C ALA A 31 11.56 -7.95 2.42
N ALA A 32 10.32 -8.20 2.02
CA ALA A 32 9.62 -7.35 1.06
C ALA A 32 9.74 -5.93 1.59
N GLY A 33 10.60 -5.12 0.94
CA GLY A 33 10.88 -3.76 1.38
C GLY A 33 9.57 -3.01 1.40
N THR A 34 9.24 -2.44 2.55
CA THR A 34 8.04 -1.63 2.70
C THR A 34 8.13 -0.46 1.75
N GLU A 35 7.13 -0.30 0.90
CA GLU A 35 7.08 0.76 -0.11
C GLU A 35 6.96 2.12 0.59
N PRO A 36 7.96 3.00 0.49
CA PRO A 36 8.01 4.19 1.32
C PRO A 36 6.98 5.23 0.91
N MET A 37 6.29 5.79 1.88
CA MET A 37 5.53 7.03 1.73
C MET A 37 6.46 8.22 1.99
N PRO A 38 6.76 9.07 1.00
CA PRO A 38 7.76 10.13 1.15
C PRO A 38 7.35 11.28 2.07
N PHE A 39 6.07 11.39 2.40
CA PHE A 39 5.54 12.45 3.26
C PHE A 39 4.68 11.91 4.40
N PRO A 40 4.63 12.63 5.54
CA PRO A 40 3.75 12.28 6.65
C PRO A 40 2.26 12.47 6.30
N ALA A 41 1.39 11.85 7.08
CA ALA A 41 -0.04 11.76 6.82
C ALA A 41 -0.74 13.13 6.69
N ASP A 42 -0.34 14.12 7.46
CA ASP A 42 -0.91 15.47 7.45
C ASP A 42 -0.69 16.19 6.12
N VAL A 43 0.51 16.09 5.55
CA VAL A 43 0.83 16.62 4.21
C VAL A 43 0.01 15.88 3.16
N GLN A 44 -0.05 14.55 3.23
CA GLN A 44 -0.76 13.72 2.27
C GLN A 44 -2.26 14.01 2.27
N ILE A 45 -2.90 14.05 3.44
CA ILE A 45 -4.33 14.32 3.55
C ILE A 45 -4.66 15.77 3.14
N THR A 46 -3.84 16.73 3.54
CA THR A 46 -4.05 18.14 3.11
C THR A 46 -4.04 18.26 1.59
N LEU A 47 -3.07 17.63 0.92
CA LEU A 47 -2.98 17.64 -0.54
C LEU A 47 -4.13 16.85 -1.18
N LEU A 48 -4.45 15.66 -0.68
CA LEU A 48 -5.57 14.85 -1.19
C LEU A 48 -6.88 15.63 -1.15
N LEU A 49 -7.22 16.21 0.00
CA LEU A 49 -8.45 17.00 0.15
C LEU A 49 -8.47 18.20 -0.81
N LYS A 50 -7.32 18.83 -1.03
CA LYS A 50 -7.20 19.92 -2.01
C LYS A 50 -7.37 19.41 -3.44
N ILE A 51 -6.74 18.29 -3.81
CA ILE A 51 -6.86 17.67 -5.14
C ILE A 51 -8.32 17.34 -5.46
N LEU A 52 -9.05 16.76 -4.50
CA LEU A 52 -10.47 16.42 -4.67
C LEU A 52 -11.35 17.65 -4.96
N THR A 53 -10.96 18.86 -4.54
CA THR A 53 -11.70 20.07 -4.91
C THR A 53 -11.62 20.41 -6.41
N TYR A 54 -10.65 19.86 -7.12
CA TYR A 54 -10.50 20.05 -8.57
C TYR A 54 -11.21 18.97 -9.39
N ASP A 55 -11.81 17.96 -8.75
CA ASP A 55 -12.65 16.99 -9.46
C ASP A 55 -14.02 17.62 -9.78
N ARG A 56 -14.36 17.68 -11.06
CA ARG A 56 -15.62 18.23 -11.56
C ARG A 56 -16.82 17.42 -11.11
N PHE A 57 -16.63 16.09 -10.93
CA PHE A 57 -17.68 15.19 -10.47
C PHE A 57 -17.70 14.96 -8.97
N PHE A 58 -16.89 15.69 -8.21
CA PHE A 58 -16.77 15.53 -6.76
C PHE A 58 -18.12 15.50 -6.04
N GLN A 59 -18.99 16.49 -6.27
CA GLN A 59 -20.29 16.57 -5.59
C GLN A 59 -21.25 15.43 -5.97
N ALA A 60 -21.23 15.02 -7.24
CA ALA A 60 -22.04 13.90 -7.70
C ALA A 60 -21.60 12.57 -7.07
N LYS A 61 -20.31 12.40 -6.83
CA LYS A 61 -19.71 11.21 -6.17
C LYS A 61 -19.91 11.23 -4.66
N ALA A 62 -19.63 12.36 -4.01
CA ALA A 62 -19.67 12.49 -2.55
C ALA A 62 -21.12 12.54 -2.00
N LYS A 63 -22.09 13.01 -2.79
CA LYS A 63 -23.50 13.16 -2.37
C LYS A 63 -23.64 13.90 -1.04
N SER A 64 -23.94 13.16 0.05
CA SER A 64 -24.16 13.70 1.40
C SER A 64 -22.91 13.71 2.28
N ALA A 65 -21.88 12.96 1.95
CA ALA A 65 -20.61 12.90 2.68
C ALA A 65 -19.48 12.39 1.79
N LEU A 66 -18.30 12.98 1.94
CA LEU A 66 -17.05 12.41 1.42
C LEU A 66 -16.56 11.35 2.40
N THR A 67 -16.76 10.09 2.07
CA THR A 67 -16.28 8.97 2.89
C THR A 67 -14.98 8.41 2.34
N ILE A 68 -13.89 8.57 3.09
CA ILE A 68 -12.56 8.06 2.76
C ILE A 68 -12.36 6.73 3.49
N GLY A 69 -12.27 5.64 2.73
CA GLY A 69 -11.92 4.32 3.24
C GLY A 69 -10.40 4.10 3.16
N VAL A 70 -9.73 3.95 4.30
CA VAL A 70 -8.30 3.66 4.37
C VAL A 70 -8.10 2.16 4.27
N VAL A 71 -7.66 1.70 3.10
CA VAL A 71 -7.44 0.27 2.81
C VAL A 71 -6.07 -0.13 3.33
N TYR A 72 -6.02 -1.18 4.16
CA TYR A 72 -4.79 -1.64 4.79
C TYR A 72 -4.74 -3.17 4.92
N VAL A 73 -3.55 -3.71 5.13
CA VAL A 73 -3.26 -5.13 5.39
C VAL A 73 -2.90 -5.29 6.86
N ALA A 74 -3.73 -6.02 7.62
CA ALA A 74 -3.56 -6.14 9.08
C ALA A 74 -2.30 -6.91 9.51
N THR A 75 -1.76 -7.76 8.62
CA THR A 75 -0.53 -8.53 8.86
C THR A 75 0.75 -7.75 8.54
N ASP A 76 0.64 -6.54 7.96
CA ASP A 76 1.77 -5.67 7.64
C ASP A 76 1.81 -4.50 8.66
N PRO A 77 2.82 -4.42 9.54
CA PRO A 77 2.93 -3.37 10.55
C PRO A 77 2.99 -1.95 9.97
N GLU A 78 3.65 -1.77 8.81
CA GLU A 78 3.74 -0.45 8.16
C GLU A 78 2.39 -0.04 7.57
N SER A 79 1.65 -1.00 7.01
CA SER A 79 0.29 -0.78 6.53
C SER A 79 -0.64 -0.35 7.67
N VAL A 80 -0.55 -1.01 8.82
CA VAL A 80 -1.31 -0.69 10.02
C VAL A 80 -0.93 0.70 10.53
N LYS A 81 0.37 0.99 10.64
CA LYS A 81 0.86 2.31 11.08
C LYS A 81 0.38 3.42 10.14
N ALA A 82 0.53 3.23 8.83
CA ALA A 82 0.05 4.21 7.84
C ALA A 82 -1.46 4.45 7.97
N LYS A 83 -2.26 3.40 8.12
CA LYS A 83 -3.70 3.50 8.37
C LYS A 83 -4.01 4.33 9.62
N ASP A 84 -3.31 4.09 10.74
CA ASP A 84 -3.54 4.81 12.00
C ASP A 84 -3.19 6.30 11.86
N ASP A 85 -2.05 6.62 11.26
CA ASP A 85 -1.61 8.00 11.01
C ASP A 85 -2.58 8.76 10.10
N ILE A 86 -3.07 8.14 9.03
CA ILE A 86 -4.04 8.72 8.10
C ILE A 86 -5.39 8.93 8.77
N LEU A 87 -5.92 7.93 9.50
CA LEU A 87 -7.21 8.05 10.20
C LEU A 87 -7.16 9.13 11.28
N LYS A 88 -6.07 9.19 12.05
CA LYS A 88 -5.85 10.25 13.03
C LYS A 88 -5.87 11.63 12.38
N THR A 89 -5.20 11.78 11.26
CA THR A 89 -5.18 13.06 10.52
C THR A 89 -6.57 13.42 9.98
N LEU A 90 -7.30 12.46 9.42
CA LEU A 90 -8.67 12.67 8.94
C LEU A 90 -9.62 13.06 10.09
N GLN A 91 -9.42 12.51 11.29
CA GLN A 91 -10.20 12.88 12.46
C GLN A 91 -9.99 14.34 12.88
N LEU A 92 -8.76 14.87 12.75
CA LEU A 92 -8.46 16.29 13.04
C LEU A 92 -9.14 17.28 12.08
N VAL A 93 -9.61 16.80 10.95
CA VAL A 93 -10.31 17.61 9.94
C VAL A 93 -11.78 17.20 9.75
N ALA A 94 -12.31 16.35 10.61
CA ALA A 94 -13.68 15.82 10.48
C ALA A 94 -14.77 16.90 10.56
N ASP A 95 -14.51 18.00 11.30
CA ASP A 95 -15.41 19.14 11.40
C ASP A 95 -15.37 20.08 10.17
N ARG A 96 -14.45 19.80 9.24
CA ARG A 96 -14.33 20.58 8.00
C ARG A 96 -15.21 20.02 6.91
N THR A 97 -15.52 20.88 5.95
CA THR A 97 -16.24 20.48 4.73
C THR A 97 -15.41 20.76 3.49
N ILE A 98 -15.62 19.97 2.45
CA ILE A 98 -15.11 20.24 1.11
C ILE A 98 -16.30 20.52 0.21
N LYS A 99 -16.36 21.73 -0.40
CA LYS A 99 -17.51 22.17 -1.21
C LYS A 99 -18.84 21.93 -0.48
N ASN A 100 -18.89 22.23 0.83
CA ASN A 100 -20.04 22.02 1.73
C ASN A 100 -20.40 20.55 2.00
N VAL A 101 -19.52 19.60 1.67
CA VAL A 101 -19.72 18.16 1.94
C VAL A 101 -18.88 17.77 3.16
N PRO A 102 -19.47 17.17 4.21
CA PRO A 102 -18.74 16.71 5.39
C PRO A 102 -17.82 15.55 5.06
N ILE A 103 -16.70 15.48 5.80
CA ILE A 103 -15.68 14.43 5.64
C ILE A 103 -15.95 13.32 6.65
N LYS A 104 -15.94 12.07 6.19
CA LYS A 104 -15.96 10.86 7.01
C LYS A 104 -14.78 9.98 6.67
N ALA A 105 -14.31 9.21 7.64
CA ALA A 105 -13.22 8.27 7.45
C ALA A 105 -13.53 6.93 8.11
N MET A 106 -13.04 5.84 7.52
CA MET A 106 -13.14 4.51 8.10
C MET A 106 -11.96 3.63 7.68
N ALA A 107 -11.58 2.70 8.56
CA ALA A 107 -10.63 1.65 8.22
C ALA A 107 -11.30 0.58 7.35
N LEU A 108 -10.58 0.09 6.35
CA LEU A 108 -10.98 -1.00 5.47
C LEU A 108 -9.88 -2.05 5.45
N GLU A 109 -10.00 -3.08 6.26
CA GLU A 109 -9.08 -4.20 6.21
C GLU A 109 -9.27 -4.99 4.92
N TYR A 110 -8.20 -5.14 4.15
CA TYR A 110 -8.20 -6.02 2.99
C TYR A 110 -7.92 -7.47 3.44
N ARG A 111 -8.94 -8.29 3.47
CA ARG A 111 -8.85 -9.74 3.69
C ARG A 111 -9.12 -10.51 2.41
N ASP A 112 -10.21 -10.16 1.78
CA ASP A 112 -10.66 -10.71 0.51
C ASP A 112 -11.60 -9.70 -0.20
N PRO A 113 -11.81 -9.86 -1.52
CA PRO A 113 -12.63 -8.93 -2.30
C PRO A 113 -14.11 -8.86 -1.85
N VAL A 114 -14.67 -9.97 -1.34
CA VAL A 114 -16.10 -10.05 -0.98
C VAL A 114 -16.35 -9.28 0.31
N ALA A 115 -15.50 -9.50 1.32
CA ALA A 115 -15.56 -8.78 2.59
C ALA A 115 -15.38 -7.28 2.39
N LEU A 116 -14.38 -6.88 1.59
CA LEU A 116 -14.14 -5.48 1.25
C LEU A 116 -15.35 -4.87 0.53
N ALA A 117 -15.90 -5.55 -0.47
CA ALA A 117 -17.06 -5.06 -1.21
C ALA A 117 -18.31 -4.84 -0.33
N LYS A 118 -18.49 -5.67 0.70
CA LYS A 118 -19.54 -5.50 1.71
C LYS A 118 -19.29 -4.27 2.58
N ALA A 119 -18.06 -4.11 3.10
CA ALA A 119 -17.69 -2.96 3.91
C ALA A 119 -17.84 -1.64 3.16
N VAL A 120 -17.39 -1.59 1.91
CA VAL A 120 -17.52 -0.42 1.03
C VAL A 120 -18.98 -0.01 0.79
N ARG A 121 -19.86 -0.98 0.52
CA ARG A 121 -21.30 -0.67 0.35
C ARG A 121 -21.90 -0.10 1.62
N ASN A 122 -21.65 -0.73 2.75
CA ASN A 122 -22.23 -0.32 4.03
C ASN A 122 -21.68 1.03 4.50
N GLY A 123 -20.42 1.34 4.18
CA GLY A 123 -19.77 2.60 4.56
C GLY A 123 -20.03 3.77 3.61
N GLY A 124 -20.61 3.54 2.43
CA GLY A 124 -20.82 4.59 1.43
C GLY A 124 -19.51 5.24 0.97
N VAL A 125 -18.47 4.43 0.77
CA VAL A 125 -17.10 4.89 0.46
C VAL A 125 -17.03 5.50 -0.93
N ASN A 126 -16.45 6.71 -1.04
CA ASN A 126 -16.27 7.44 -2.30
C ASN A 126 -14.79 7.50 -2.71
N VAL A 127 -13.87 7.39 -1.73
CA VAL A 127 -12.43 7.44 -1.96
C VAL A 127 -11.78 6.27 -1.24
N PHE A 128 -10.92 5.53 -1.93
CA PHE A 128 -9.94 4.64 -1.31
C PHE A 128 -8.63 5.40 -1.09
N TYR A 129 -8.17 5.46 0.14
CA TYR A 129 -6.79 5.73 0.43
C TYR A 129 -6.07 4.39 0.64
N ILE A 130 -5.20 4.02 -0.30
CA ILE A 130 -4.51 2.73 -0.32
C ILE A 130 -3.19 2.87 0.42
N ALA A 131 -3.08 2.26 1.60
CA ALA A 131 -1.87 2.24 2.42
C ALA A 131 -0.78 1.34 1.81
N PRO A 132 0.50 1.47 2.20
CA PRO A 132 1.56 0.52 1.85
C PRO A 132 1.17 -0.93 2.16
N GLY A 133 1.89 -1.91 1.58
CA GLY A 133 1.61 -3.33 1.79
C GLY A 133 0.45 -3.90 0.97
N ASN A 134 -0.20 -3.08 0.13
CA ASN A 134 -1.31 -3.51 -0.73
C ASN A 134 -0.88 -3.86 -2.17
N ALA A 135 0.42 -4.04 -2.44
CA ALA A 135 0.93 -4.32 -3.78
C ALA A 135 0.25 -5.51 -4.45
N ASP A 136 0.05 -6.61 -3.73
CA ASP A 136 -0.55 -7.83 -4.27
C ASP A 136 -2.06 -7.70 -4.50
N SER A 137 -2.74 -6.91 -3.67
CA SER A 137 -4.19 -6.67 -3.77
C SER A 137 -4.55 -5.53 -4.73
N LEU A 138 -3.58 -4.77 -5.21
CA LEU A 138 -3.78 -3.52 -5.94
C LEU A 138 -4.66 -3.71 -7.18
N LYS A 139 -4.42 -4.77 -7.97
CA LYS A 139 -5.22 -5.07 -9.18
C LYS A 139 -6.71 -5.23 -8.84
N GLU A 140 -7.02 -5.91 -7.75
CA GLU A 140 -8.40 -6.14 -7.32
C GLU A 140 -9.05 -4.87 -6.76
N LEU A 141 -8.27 -4.06 -6.01
CA LEU A 141 -8.72 -2.76 -5.53
C LEU A 141 -9.10 -1.81 -6.69
N LEU A 142 -8.26 -1.77 -7.73
CA LEU A 142 -8.51 -0.97 -8.93
C LEU A 142 -9.74 -1.48 -9.71
N ARG A 143 -9.89 -2.80 -9.86
CA ARG A 143 -11.08 -3.37 -10.47
C ARG A 143 -12.36 -2.97 -9.72
N MET A 144 -12.31 -2.96 -8.39
CA MET A 144 -13.44 -2.54 -7.56
C MET A 144 -13.70 -1.04 -7.68
N SER A 145 -12.65 -0.20 -7.71
CA SER A 145 -12.79 1.25 -7.85
C SER A 145 -13.44 1.62 -9.17
N HIS A 146 -13.02 1.01 -10.28
CA HIS A 146 -13.62 1.23 -11.61
C HIS A 146 -15.11 0.83 -11.63
N THR A 147 -15.44 -0.36 -11.10
CA THR A 147 -16.82 -0.86 -11.11
C THR A 147 -17.76 0.01 -10.29
N ARG A 148 -17.26 0.69 -9.26
CA ARG A 148 -18.08 1.44 -8.29
C ARG A 148 -17.93 2.95 -8.38
N GLY A 149 -17.06 3.46 -9.25
CA GLY A 149 -16.77 4.89 -9.35
C GLY A 149 -16.12 5.45 -8.08
N ILE A 150 -15.22 4.67 -7.44
CA ILE A 150 -14.49 5.09 -6.24
C ILE A 150 -13.14 5.67 -6.67
N THR A 151 -12.83 6.90 -6.25
CA THR A 151 -11.53 7.50 -6.54
C THR A 151 -10.45 6.87 -5.69
N THR A 152 -9.34 6.44 -6.30
CA THR A 152 -8.20 5.88 -5.57
C THR A 152 -7.13 6.92 -5.31
N ALA A 153 -6.53 6.86 -4.11
CA ALA A 153 -5.42 7.71 -3.68
C ALA A 153 -4.41 6.92 -2.88
N THR A 154 -3.15 7.36 -2.87
CA THR A 154 -2.07 6.70 -2.12
C THR A 154 -0.94 7.66 -1.79
N GLY A 155 -0.19 7.35 -0.73
CA GLY A 155 1.11 7.95 -0.44
C GLY A 155 2.30 7.19 -1.04
N VAL A 156 2.06 6.07 -1.75
CA VAL A 156 3.09 5.24 -2.39
C VAL A 156 3.16 5.59 -3.88
N PRO A 157 4.18 6.34 -4.35
CA PRO A 157 4.23 6.81 -5.74
C PRO A 157 4.20 5.70 -6.78
N GLU A 158 4.75 4.54 -6.45
CA GLU A 158 4.78 3.37 -7.34
C GLU A 158 3.37 2.84 -7.65
N TYR A 159 2.44 2.94 -6.70
CA TYR A 159 1.06 2.50 -6.93
C TYR A 159 0.36 3.33 -8.00
N VAL A 160 0.76 4.61 -8.19
CA VAL A 160 0.22 5.44 -9.27
C VAL A 160 0.65 4.92 -10.64
N GLN A 161 1.90 4.47 -10.76
CA GLN A 161 2.41 3.82 -11.98
C GLN A 161 1.64 2.52 -12.29
N ARG A 162 1.13 1.88 -11.25
CA ARG A 162 0.36 0.63 -11.34
C ARG A 162 -1.15 0.85 -11.42
N GLY A 163 -1.61 2.12 -11.47
CA GLY A 163 -2.99 2.45 -11.78
C GLY A 163 -3.77 3.22 -10.72
N VAL A 164 -3.22 3.53 -9.55
CA VAL A 164 -3.91 4.41 -8.59
C VAL A 164 -4.05 5.81 -9.19
N ALA A 165 -5.24 6.41 -9.07
CA ALA A 165 -5.56 7.66 -9.74
C ALA A 165 -4.80 8.88 -9.21
N ILE A 166 -4.62 8.95 -7.88
CA ILE A 166 -3.98 10.08 -7.19
C ILE A 166 -2.83 9.59 -6.34
N GLY A 167 -1.66 10.23 -6.45
CA GLY A 167 -0.53 9.96 -5.57
C GLY A 167 0.16 11.23 -5.08
N ILE A 168 0.85 11.09 -3.96
CA ILE A 168 1.72 12.13 -3.42
C ILE A 168 3.15 11.58 -3.45
N GLY A 169 3.90 12.02 -4.46
CA GLY A 169 5.30 11.72 -4.65
C GLY A 169 6.22 12.82 -4.12
N ILE A 170 7.51 12.69 -4.43
CA ILE A 170 8.54 13.67 -4.06
C ILE A 170 9.28 14.15 -5.30
N LYS A 171 9.43 15.48 -5.44
CA LYS A 171 10.24 16.12 -6.48
C LYS A 171 11.72 16.09 -6.11
N ALA A 172 12.57 16.37 -7.09
CA ALA A 172 14.03 16.48 -6.90
C ALA A 172 14.42 17.51 -5.83
N ASP A 173 13.65 18.60 -5.72
CA ASP A 173 13.82 19.66 -4.70
C ASP A 173 13.18 19.32 -3.33
N LYS A 174 12.81 18.05 -3.12
CA LYS A 174 12.19 17.50 -1.91
C LYS A 174 10.79 18.04 -1.58
N LYS A 175 10.16 18.77 -2.50
CA LYS A 175 8.77 19.20 -2.35
C LYS A 175 7.79 18.11 -2.75
N PRO A 176 6.55 18.16 -2.25
CA PRO A 176 5.51 17.24 -2.70
C PRO A 176 5.28 17.33 -4.21
N ASP A 177 5.16 16.16 -4.84
CA ASP A 177 4.74 16.01 -6.23
C ASP A 177 3.34 15.41 -6.28
N ILE A 178 2.42 16.10 -6.93
CA ILE A 178 1.08 15.58 -7.16
C ILE A 178 1.14 14.70 -8.40
N LEU A 179 0.91 13.40 -8.22
CA LEU A 179 0.88 12.45 -9.31
C LEU A 179 -0.58 12.15 -9.69
N ILE A 180 -0.91 12.25 -10.96
CA ILE A 180 -2.26 11.94 -11.47
C ILE A 180 -2.17 10.93 -12.59
N ASN A 181 -2.73 9.74 -12.36
CA ASN A 181 -2.97 8.76 -13.41
C ASN A 181 -4.30 9.12 -14.11
N LEU A 182 -4.19 9.87 -15.21
CA LEU A 182 -5.35 10.43 -15.88
C LEU A 182 -6.27 9.38 -16.52
N PRO A 183 -5.76 8.30 -17.17
CA PRO A 183 -6.61 7.23 -17.66
C PRO A 183 -7.45 6.58 -16.56
N ASN A 184 -6.82 6.22 -15.43
CA ASN A 184 -7.52 5.55 -14.33
C ASN A 184 -8.48 6.48 -13.59
N SER A 185 -8.11 7.75 -13.37
CA SER A 185 -9.04 8.70 -12.75
C SER A 185 -10.36 8.81 -13.52
N ARG A 186 -10.29 8.78 -14.86
CA ARG A 186 -11.49 8.78 -15.72
C ARG A 186 -12.30 7.50 -15.60
N GLN A 187 -11.64 6.34 -15.52
CA GLN A 187 -12.32 5.05 -15.29
C GLN A 187 -13.02 5.00 -13.93
N GLU A 188 -12.50 5.71 -12.94
CA GLU A 188 -13.10 5.88 -11.62
C GLU A 188 -14.18 6.97 -11.57
N GLY A 189 -14.50 7.59 -12.72
CA GLY A 189 -15.49 8.65 -12.81
C GLY A 189 -15.02 9.99 -12.22
N SER A 190 -13.73 10.25 -12.17
CA SER A 190 -13.15 11.55 -11.80
C SER A 190 -12.66 12.30 -13.03
N GLU A 191 -12.90 13.61 -13.07
CA GLU A 191 -12.38 14.51 -14.11
C GLU A 191 -11.75 15.73 -13.47
N PHE A 192 -10.42 15.78 -13.49
CA PHE A 192 -9.68 16.87 -12.88
C PHE A 192 -9.58 18.07 -13.80
N ASP A 193 -9.73 19.25 -13.19
CA ASP A 193 -9.62 20.53 -13.87
C ASP A 193 -8.19 20.75 -14.44
N ALA A 194 -8.11 21.44 -15.58
CA ALA A 194 -6.84 21.74 -16.24
C ALA A 194 -5.86 22.53 -15.36
N SER A 195 -6.35 23.31 -14.40
CA SER A 195 -5.50 24.05 -13.46
C SER A 195 -4.71 23.13 -12.54
N LEU A 196 -5.32 22.01 -12.07
CA LEU A 196 -4.59 20.97 -11.35
C LEU A 196 -3.57 20.27 -12.24
N LEU A 197 -3.98 19.87 -13.45
CA LEU A 197 -3.13 19.10 -14.37
C LEU A 197 -1.88 19.86 -14.83
N ARG A 198 -1.91 21.20 -14.77
CA ARG A 198 -0.72 22.02 -15.08
C ARG A 198 0.35 21.98 -14.00
N ILE A 199 -0.01 21.68 -12.75
CA ILE A 199 0.94 21.64 -11.63
C ILE A 199 1.26 20.20 -11.18
N ALA A 200 0.51 19.22 -11.66
CA ALA A 200 0.68 17.81 -11.36
C ALA A 200 1.59 17.14 -12.40
N THR A 201 2.26 16.09 -11.96
CA THR A 201 2.93 15.13 -12.85
C THR A 201 1.89 14.12 -13.34
N VAL A 202 1.58 14.18 -14.64
CA VAL A 202 0.58 13.30 -15.26
C VAL A 202 1.25 11.99 -15.66
N VAL A 203 0.78 10.89 -15.09
CA VAL A 203 1.13 9.51 -15.44
C VAL A 203 0.16 9.03 -16.53
N LYS A 204 0.73 8.41 -17.58
CA LYS A 204 0.01 7.93 -18.77
C LYS A 204 -0.10 6.42 -18.76
#